data_2f62604225ec2cbc9f58d315cc58a130
#
_entry.id   2f62604225ec2cbc9f58d315cc58a130
#
_cell.length_a   1.000
_cell.length_b   1.000
_cell.length_c   1.000
_cell.angle_alpha   90.00
_cell.angle_beta   90.00
_cell.angle_gamma   90.00
#
_symmetry.space_group_name_H-M   'P 1'
#
loop_
_entity.id
_entity.type
_entity.pdbx_description
1 polymer ?
#
loop_
_entity_poly.entity_id
_entity_poly.type
_entity_poly.pdbx_seq_one_letter_code
_entity_poly.pdbx_strand_id
1 'polypeptide(L)'
;CNKWWMEDILKTSDFASEQKDIKDLGNNRVYFLPYLMGERSPINDPSARAVFFGMSMDTTREQMTQAVFEGVAFALRDSVEAAKALGINIVKSGVCGGGAKSPMWRTILANVLNITLEQTENEEGPAFGGAILAAVACGEYPDVKSACDKLVKSVKKTEPTPELAKLYNDRYSEFSKIYPSLKVVYSDISKNRD
;
A
#
# COMPACT_ATOMS: atom_id res chain seq x y z
N CYS A 1 -6.98 6.00 0.81
CA CYS A 1 -8.08 5.04 0.59
C CYS A 1 -8.69 4.56 1.90
N ASN A 2 -7.90 4.01 2.85
CA ASN A 2 -8.46 3.45 4.09
C ASN A 2 -9.27 4.48 4.90
N LYS A 3 -8.76 5.71 5.09
CA LYS A 3 -9.50 6.78 5.79
C LYS A 3 -10.84 7.06 5.12
N TRP A 4 -10.85 7.24 3.79
CA TRP A 4 -12.08 7.41 3.02
C TRP A 4 -13.05 6.24 3.21
N TRP A 5 -12.56 5.00 3.14
CA TRP A 5 -13.40 3.82 3.35
C TRP A 5 -14.04 3.80 4.74
N MET A 6 -13.24 4.05 5.78
CA MET A 6 -13.70 4.02 7.16
C MET A 6 -14.64 5.19 7.49
N GLU A 7 -14.20 6.43 7.23
CA GLU A 7 -14.93 7.61 7.69
C GLU A 7 -16.08 7.99 6.76
N ASP A 8 -15.88 7.91 5.42
CA ASP A 8 -16.87 8.37 4.45
C ASP A 8 -17.85 7.27 4.03
N ILE A 9 -17.44 6.02 3.95
CA ILE A 9 -18.31 4.91 3.54
C ILE A 9 -18.88 4.18 4.75
N LEU A 10 -18.04 3.69 5.65
CA LEU A 10 -18.48 2.92 6.83
C LEU A 10 -18.98 3.78 7.99
N LYS A 11 -18.74 5.09 7.94
CA LYS A 11 -19.14 6.07 8.99
C LYS A 11 -18.62 5.69 10.38
N THR A 12 -17.38 5.23 10.46
CA THR A 12 -16.72 4.87 11.72
C THR A 12 -15.30 5.43 11.76
N SER A 13 -14.84 5.76 12.97
CA SER A 13 -13.43 6.12 13.24
C SER A 13 -12.68 5.03 14.00
N ASP A 14 -13.33 3.90 14.30
CA ASP A 14 -12.71 2.76 14.99
C ASP A 14 -12.02 1.83 13.99
N PHE A 15 -10.85 2.26 13.53
CA PHE A 15 -10.02 1.49 12.59
C PHE A 15 -9.59 0.13 13.15
N ALA A 16 -9.44 0.01 14.46
CA ALA A 16 -8.97 -1.23 15.07
C ALA A 16 -10.08 -2.28 15.10
N SER A 17 -11.32 -1.86 15.42
CA SER A 17 -12.48 -2.76 15.45
C SER A 17 -12.77 -3.37 14.09
N GLU A 18 -12.74 -2.56 13.03
CA GLU A 18 -13.00 -3.01 11.66
C GLU A 18 -11.98 -4.02 11.12
N GLN A 19 -10.82 -4.14 11.76
CA GLN A 19 -9.78 -5.09 11.36
C GLN A 19 -9.84 -6.41 12.13
N LYS A 20 -10.56 -6.49 13.25
CA LYS A 20 -10.55 -7.67 14.15
C LYS A 20 -11.09 -8.94 13.49
N ASP A 21 -12.07 -8.79 12.60
CA ASP A 21 -12.77 -9.90 11.99
C ASP A 21 -12.15 -10.33 10.66
N ILE A 22 -11.12 -9.61 10.19
CA ILE A 22 -10.33 -9.99 9.03
C ILE A 22 -9.32 -11.07 9.44
N LYS A 23 -9.60 -12.34 9.11
CA LYS A 23 -8.81 -13.50 9.55
C LYS A 23 -8.14 -14.25 8.41
N ASP A 24 -8.72 -14.21 7.22
CA ASP A 24 -8.30 -15.04 6.09
C ASP A 24 -7.54 -14.22 5.05
N LEU A 25 -6.34 -13.79 5.42
CA LEU A 25 -5.48 -13.02 4.53
C LEU A 25 -5.05 -13.86 3.31
N GLY A 26 -5.08 -13.25 2.13
CA GLY A 26 -4.67 -13.90 0.89
C GLY A 26 -5.77 -14.72 0.19
N ASN A 27 -6.94 -14.94 0.80
CA ASN A 27 -8.03 -15.72 0.22
C ASN A 27 -9.29 -14.88 -0.14
N ASN A 28 -9.19 -13.57 -0.04
CA ASN A 28 -10.29 -12.69 -0.41
C ASN A 28 -10.61 -12.80 -1.92
N ARG A 29 -11.87 -12.87 -2.28
CA ARG A 29 -12.33 -12.91 -3.69
C ARG A 29 -12.60 -11.52 -4.26
N VAL A 30 -12.70 -10.51 -3.38
CA VAL A 30 -12.96 -9.13 -3.77
C VAL A 30 -11.63 -8.42 -4.00
N TYR A 31 -11.57 -7.65 -5.07
CA TYR A 31 -10.46 -6.75 -5.40
C TYR A 31 -10.92 -5.31 -5.32
N PHE A 32 -10.01 -4.42 -4.98
CA PHE A 32 -10.25 -2.98 -4.99
C PHE A 32 -9.12 -2.27 -5.75
N LEU A 33 -9.49 -1.56 -6.82
CA LEU A 33 -8.59 -0.61 -7.47
C LEU A 33 -8.62 0.71 -6.66
N PRO A 34 -7.49 1.14 -6.07
CA PRO A 34 -7.50 2.25 -5.11
C PRO A 34 -7.45 3.65 -5.76
N TYR A 35 -7.79 3.79 -7.03
CA TYR A 35 -7.56 4.99 -7.85
C TYR A 35 -8.66 6.05 -7.66
N LEU A 36 -8.95 6.46 -6.42
CA LEU A 36 -10.02 7.40 -6.07
C LEU A 36 -9.92 8.74 -6.82
N MET A 37 -8.70 9.22 -7.05
CA MET A 37 -8.41 10.51 -7.69
C MET A 37 -7.47 10.35 -8.89
N GLY A 38 -7.59 9.24 -9.61
CA GLY A 38 -6.62 8.85 -10.62
C GLY A 38 -5.42 8.14 -10.02
N GLU A 39 -4.48 7.74 -10.86
CA GLU A 39 -3.25 7.09 -10.45
C GLU A 39 -2.05 7.76 -11.11
N ARG A 40 -1.05 8.13 -10.29
CA ARG A 40 0.15 8.81 -10.79
C ARG A 40 1.22 7.83 -11.24
N SER A 41 1.62 6.92 -10.37
CA SER A 41 2.79 6.08 -10.61
C SER A 41 2.52 4.62 -10.22
N PRO A 42 2.84 3.66 -11.12
CA PRO A 42 3.51 3.83 -12.42
C PRO A 42 2.55 4.05 -13.60
N ILE A 43 1.24 4.03 -13.41
CA ILE A 43 0.21 3.98 -14.46
C ILE A 43 0.05 5.34 -15.16
N ASN A 44 0.14 6.45 -14.41
CA ASN A 44 -0.03 7.82 -14.89
C ASN A 44 -1.34 8.05 -15.67
N ASP A 45 -2.47 7.67 -15.05
CA ASP A 45 -3.81 7.87 -15.60
C ASP A 45 -4.67 8.72 -14.64
N PRO A 46 -4.87 10.01 -14.95
CA PRO A 46 -5.72 10.88 -14.13
C PRO A 46 -7.22 10.52 -14.25
N SER A 47 -7.62 9.77 -15.28
CA SER A 47 -9.01 9.37 -15.52
C SER A 47 -9.38 8.09 -14.79
N ALA A 48 -8.42 7.30 -14.31
CA ALA A 48 -8.68 6.10 -13.52
C ALA A 48 -9.53 6.43 -12.29
N ARG A 49 -10.41 5.52 -11.91
CA ARG A 49 -11.24 5.63 -10.70
C ARG A 49 -11.26 4.33 -9.94
N ALA A 50 -11.60 4.43 -8.66
CA ALA A 50 -11.71 3.27 -7.80
C ALA A 50 -12.84 2.34 -8.23
N VAL A 51 -12.60 1.04 -8.12
CA VAL A 51 -13.59 0.01 -8.46
C VAL A 51 -13.44 -1.16 -7.49
N PHE A 52 -14.56 -1.67 -6.97
CA PHE A 52 -14.64 -2.99 -6.39
C PHE A 52 -14.97 -4.00 -7.49
N PHE A 53 -14.23 -5.11 -7.55
CA PHE A 53 -14.39 -6.17 -8.53
C PHE A 53 -14.50 -7.53 -7.85
N GLY A 54 -15.38 -8.43 -8.37
CA GLY A 54 -15.54 -9.78 -7.84
C GLY A 54 -16.52 -9.90 -6.67
N MET A 55 -17.36 -8.90 -6.43
CA MET A 55 -18.41 -8.97 -5.40
C MET A 55 -19.51 -9.99 -5.78
N SER A 56 -20.03 -10.66 -4.77
CA SER A 56 -21.20 -11.58 -4.85
C SER A 56 -22.23 -11.20 -3.78
N MET A 57 -23.35 -11.90 -3.77
CA MET A 57 -24.38 -11.71 -2.72
C MET A 57 -23.87 -12.05 -1.31
N ASP A 58 -22.84 -12.90 -1.21
CA ASP A 58 -22.24 -13.33 0.06
C ASP A 58 -21.05 -12.45 0.48
N THR A 59 -20.75 -11.40 -0.28
CA THR A 59 -19.63 -10.50 0.05
C THR A 59 -19.91 -9.75 1.35
N THR A 60 -19.03 -9.91 2.32
CA THR A 60 -19.16 -9.28 3.63
C THR A 60 -18.45 -7.93 3.71
N ARG A 61 -18.78 -7.15 4.73
CA ARG A 61 -18.13 -5.87 5.06
C ARG A 61 -16.62 -6.05 5.30
N GLU A 62 -16.25 -7.12 6.02
CA GLU A 62 -14.86 -7.46 6.34
C GLU A 62 -14.06 -7.75 5.06
N GLN A 63 -14.65 -8.49 4.11
CA GLN A 63 -14.02 -8.75 2.81
C GLN A 63 -13.83 -7.48 2.00
N MET A 64 -14.78 -6.55 2.02
CA MET A 64 -14.62 -5.25 1.35
C MET A 64 -13.52 -4.41 2.03
N THR A 65 -13.51 -4.37 3.37
CA THR A 65 -12.47 -3.68 4.14
C THR A 65 -11.08 -4.28 3.85
N GLN A 66 -10.96 -5.61 3.84
CA GLN A 66 -9.73 -6.30 3.46
C GLN A 66 -9.30 -5.95 2.03
N ALA A 67 -10.23 -5.92 1.07
CA ALA A 67 -9.95 -5.58 -0.31
C ALA A 67 -9.38 -4.15 -0.44
N VAL A 68 -9.82 -3.20 0.37
CA VAL A 68 -9.27 -1.83 0.39
C VAL A 68 -7.80 -1.84 0.82
N PHE A 69 -7.44 -2.59 1.86
CA PHE A 69 -6.04 -2.74 2.27
C PHE A 69 -5.21 -3.44 1.19
N GLU A 70 -5.68 -4.58 0.72
CA GLU A 70 -4.97 -5.37 -0.29
C GLU A 70 -4.80 -4.58 -1.61
N GLY A 71 -5.81 -3.86 -2.05
CA GLY A 71 -5.76 -3.05 -3.26
C GLY A 71 -4.69 -1.96 -3.19
N VAL A 72 -4.57 -1.26 -2.06
CA VAL A 72 -3.49 -0.28 -1.86
C VAL A 72 -2.13 -0.97 -1.86
N ALA A 73 -2.00 -2.13 -1.24
CA ALA A 73 -0.74 -2.90 -1.24
C ALA A 73 -0.37 -3.37 -2.65
N PHE A 74 -1.33 -3.82 -3.46
CA PHE A 74 -1.10 -4.21 -4.85
C PHE A 74 -0.67 -3.02 -5.73
N ALA A 75 -1.29 -1.86 -5.57
CA ALA A 75 -0.87 -0.64 -6.28
C ALA A 75 0.56 -0.21 -5.89
N LEU A 76 0.95 -0.35 -4.63
CA LEU A 76 2.33 -0.15 -4.20
C LEU A 76 3.27 -1.19 -4.81
N ARG A 77 2.82 -2.43 -4.98
CA ARG A 77 3.60 -3.48 -5.66
C ARG A 77 3.87 -3.12 -7.12
N ASP A 78 2.95 -2.50 -7.85
CA ASP A 78 3.20 -2.03 -9.22
C ASP A 78 4.46 -1.16 -9.29
N SER A 79 4.67 -0.27 -8.30
CA SER A 79 5.88 0.56 -8.21
C SER A 79 7.14 -0.26 -7.89
N VAL A 80 7.03 -1.29 -7.05
CA VAL A 80 8.15 -2.20 -6.74
C VAL A 80 8.52 -3.04 -7.98
N GLU A 81 7.55 -3.54 -8.70
CA GLU A 81 7.80 -4.29 -9.96
C GLU A 81 8.41 -3.39 -11.03
N ALA A 82 7.98 -2.13 -11.15
CA ALA A 82 8.62 -1.15 -12.03
C ALA A 82 10.09 -0.90 -11.64
N ALA A 83 10.40 -0.77 -10.36
CA ALA A 83 11.78 -0.66 -9.88
C ALA A 83 12.62 -1.90 -10.21
N LYS A 84 12.06 -3.10 -10.01
CA LYS A 84 12.72 -4.36 -10.38
C LYS A 84 13.02 -4.44 -11.88
N ALA A 85 12.10 -3.99 -12.72
CA ALA A 85 12.32 -3.94 -14.17
C ALA A 85 13.49 -3.02 -14.57
N LEU A 86 13.82 -2.03 -13.73
CA LEU A 86 15.00 -1.16 -13.87
C LEU A 86 16.26 -1.73 -13.19
N GLY A 87 16.23 -2.98 -12.73
CA GLY A 87 17.35 -3.64 -12.07
C GLY A 87 17.55 -3.29 -10.59
N ILE A 88 16.59 -2.58 -9.98
CA ILE A 88 16.65 -2.23 -8.55
C ILE A 88 16.02 -3.35 -7.73
N ASN A 89 16.82 -4.08 -6.97
CA ASN A 89 16.33 -5.13 -6.09
C ASN A 89 16.03 -4.57 -4.69
N ILE A 90 14.74 -4.44 -4.38
CA ILE A 90 14.27 -3.98 -3.07
C ILE A 90 13.98 -5.21 -2.20
N VAL A 91 14.77 -5.41 -1.14
CA VAL A 91 14.62 -6.53 -0.19
C VAL A 91 14.01 -6.09 1.15
N LYS A 92 14.09 -4.79 1.45
CA LYS A 92 13.52 -4.20 2.67
C LYS A 92 13.10 -2.76 2.44
N SER A 93 12.14 -2.29 3.24
CA SER A 93 11.70 -0.89 3.23
C SER A 93 11.30 -0.44 4.63
N GLY A 94 11.55 0.83 4.92
CA GLY A 94 10.98 1.49 6.10
C GLY A 94 9.48 1.70 5.95
N VAL A 95 8.74 1.60 7.04
CA VAL A 95 7.31 1.95 7.11
C VAL A 95 7.07 2.86 8.32
N CYS A 96 6.39 3.99 8.08
CA CYS A 96 6.07 5.00 9.10
C CYS A 96 4.63 5.51 8.93
N GLY A 97 4.21 6.39 9.83
CA GLY A 97 2.88 7.01 9.81
C GLY A 97 1.79 6.12 10.44
N GLY A 98 0.56 6.63 10.45
CA GLY A 98 -0.57 6.00 11.16
C GLY A 98 -0.88 4.56 10.71
N GLY A 99 -0.78 4.27 9.41
CA GLY A 99 -0.99 2.92 8.88
C GLY A 99 0.03 1.90 9.40
N ALA A 100 1.27 2.33 9.66
CA ALA A 100 2.32 1.46 10.18
C ALA A 100 2.01 0.90 11.59
N LYS A 101 1.07 1.49 12.32
CA LYS A 101 0.62 1.00 13.64
C LYS A 101 -0.17 -0.29 13.56
N SER A 102 -0.88 -0.55 12.45
CA SER A 102 -1.67 -1.76 12.26
C SER A 102 -0.79 -2.97 11.96
N PRO A 103 -0.79 -4.01 12.82
CA PRO A 103 -0.07 -5.25 12.54
C PRO A 103 -0.58 -5.94 11.28
N MET A 104 -1.90 -5.98 11.09
CA MET A 104 -2.54 -6.55 9.91
C MET A 104 -2.06 -5.86 8.62
N TRP A 105 -2.06 -4.53 8.61
CA TRP A 105 -1.60 -3.77 7.45
C TRP A 105 -0.13 -4.05 7.11
N ARG A 106 0.75 -4.10 8.13
CA ARG A 106 2.16 -4.47 7.90
C ARG A 106 2.30 -5.91 7.36
N THR A 107 1.47 -6.84 7.86
CA THR A 107 1.47 -8.22 7.36
C THR A 107 1.05 -8.27 5.90
N ILE A 108 -0.04 -7.60 5.51
CA ILE A 108 -0.48 -7.51 4.12
C ILE A 108 0.64 -6.91 3.25
N LEU A 109 1.19 -5.76 3.62
CA LEU A 109 2.25 -5.10 2.86
C LEU A 109 3.49 -5.98 2.70
N ALA A 110 4.00 -6.58 3.79
CA ALA A 110 5.20 -7.42 3.73
C ALA A 110 5.02 -8.60 2.76
N ASN A 111 3.85 -9.24 2.80
CA ASN A 111 3.57 -10.41 1.97
C ASN A 111 3.22 -10.05 0.52
N VAL A 112 2.47 -8.96 0.29
CA VAL A 112 2.15 -8.48 -1.06
C VAL A 112 3.41 -8.01 -1.79
N LEU A 113 4.27 -7.25 -1.12
CA LEU A 113 5.51 -6.73 -1.70
C LEU A 113 6.64 -7.77 -1.71
N ASN A 114 6.49 -8.83 -0.90
CA ASN A 114 7.50 -9.85 -0.63
C ASN A 114 8.84 -9.26 -0.20
N ILE A 115 8.78 -8.32 0.76
CA ILE A 115 9.95 -7.63 1.34
C ILE A 115 9.81 -7.53 2.86
N THR A 116 10.94 -7.40 3.55
CA THR A 116 10.94 -7.09 4.99
C THR A 116 10.54 -5.63 5.21
N LEU A 117 9.56 -5.40 6.08
CA LEU A 117 9.19 -4.05 6.52
C LEU A 117 9.79 -3.74 7.88
N GLU A 118 10.44 -2.59 7.98
CA GLU A 118 11.02 -2.08 9.21
C GLU A 118 10.24 -0.85 9.68
N GLN A 119 9.51 -0.97 10.80
CA GLN A 119 8.83 0.18 11.41
C GLN A 119 9.88 1.06 12.08
N THR A 120 9.90 2.33 11.71
CA THR A 120 10.80 3.33 12.30
C THR A 120 10.29 3.82 13.65
N GLU A 121 11.20 4.16 14.56
CA GLU A 121 10.88 4.75 15.85
C GLU A 121 10.16 6.10 15.69
N ASN A 122 10.60 6.88 14.70
CA ASN A 122 9.98 8.17 14.38
C ASN A 122 8.80 7.97 13.43
N GLU A 123 7.61 8.40 13.85
CA GLU A 123 6.38 8.29 13.08
C GLU A 123 6.21 9.37 12.00
N GLU A 124 6.93 10.50 12.15
CA GLU A 124 6.84 11.66 11.24
C GLU A 124 7.90 11.60 10.13
N GLY A 125 7.82 10.56 9.29
CA GLY A 125 8.80 10.26 8.25
C GLY A 125 9.25 11.48 7.42
N PRO A 126 8.35 12.26 6.78
CA PRO A 126 8.77 13.40 5.95
C PRO A 126 9.47 14.51 6.73
N ALA A 127 8.95 14.89 7.92
CA ALA A 127 9.55 15.92 8.77
C ALA A 127 10.92 15.46 9.30
N PHE A 128 11.03 14.21 9.71
CA PHE A 128 12.29 13.63 10.14
C PHE A 128 13.33 13.54 9.02
N GLY A 129 12.89 13.17 7.80
CA GLY A 129 13.74 13.20 6.61
C GLY A 129 14.29 14.61 6.33
N GLY A 130 13.44 15.64 6.44
CA GLY A 130 13.87 17.05 6.33
C GLY A 130 14.89 17.44 7.40
N ALA A 131 14.71 16.99 8.64
CA ALA A 131 15.67 17.24 9.73
C ALA A 131 17.03 16.57 9.47
N ILE A 132 17.04 15.34 8.94
CA ILE A 132 18.27 14.64 8.54
C ILE A 132 19.01 15.42 7.47
N LEU A 133 18.30 15.88 6.42
CA LEU A 133 18.92 16.68 5.36
C LEU A 133 19.49 18.00 5.88
N ALA A 134 18.79 18.67 6.80
CA ALA A 134 19.28 19.89 7.44
C ALA A 134 20.54 19.64 8.27
N ALA A 135 20.59 18.54 9.03
CA ALA A 135 21.77 18.17 9.82
C ALA A 135 23.01 17.91 8.95
N VAL A 136 22.83 17.29 7.78
CA VAL A 136 23.90 17.12 6.80
C VAL A 136 24.33 18.46 6.19
N ALA A 137 23.37 19.32 5.85
CA ALA A 137 23.66 20.63 5.29
C ALA A 137 24.43 21.54 6.27
N CYS A 138 24.17 21.43 7.57
CA CYS A 138 24.90 22.15 8.63
C CYS A 138 26.26 21.51 8.98
N GLY A 139 26.65 20.40 8.36
CA GLY A 139 27.93 19.72 8.60
C GLY A 139 27.96 18.83 9.84
N GLU A 140 26.83 18.57 10.49
CA GLU A 140 26.75 17.67 11.66
C GLU A 140 27.04 16.20 11.26
N TYR A 141 26.72 15.83 10.02
CA TYR A 141 27.04 14.55 9.40
C TYR A 141 27.70 14.74 8.05
N PRO A 142 28.67 13.86 7.68
CA PRO A 142 29.38 14.00 6.41
C PRO A 142 28.52 13.74 5.18
N ASP A 143 27.48 12.92 5.32
CA ASP A 143 26.56 12.56 4.25
C ASP A 143 25.23 12.01 4.81
N VAL A 144 24.23 11.89 3.93
CA VAL A 144 22.88 11.41 4.29
C VAL A 144 22.90 9.96 4.80
N LYS A 145 23.76 9.11 4.23
CA LYS A 145 23.87 7.73 4.64
C LYS A 145 24.33 7.61 6.09
N SER A 146 25.40 8.29 6.45
CA SER A 146 25.94 8.31 7.82
C SER A 146 24.94 8.86 8.83
N ALA A 147 24.19 9.89 8.46
CA ALA A 147 23.11 10.43 9.27
C ALA A 147 21.97 9.42 9.45
N CYS A 148 21.52 8.78 8.38
CA CYS A 148 20.46 7.75 8.44
C CYS A 148 20.90 6.54 9.29
N ASP A 149 22.11 6.03 9.09
CA ASP A 149 22.63 4.87 9.84
C ASP A 149 22.66 5.12 11.35
N LYS A 150 22.82 6.38 11.78
CA LYS A 150 22.85 6.76 13.19
C LYS A 150 21.48 7.15 13.77
N LEU A 151 20.66 7.84 13.00
CA LEU A 151 19.42 8.46 13.46
C LEU A 151 18.16 7.62 13.20
N VAL A 152 18.14 6.82 12.12
CA VAL A 152 16.98 6.01 11.78
C VAL A 152 17.05 4.68 12.51
N LYS A 153 16.21 4.53 13.54
CA LYS A 153 16.14 3.29 14.32
C LYS A 153 14.89 2.50 13.94
N SER A 154 15.08 1.21 13.72
CA SER A 154 13.98 0.26 13.53
C SER A 154 13.54 -0.31 14.87
N VAL A 155 12.24 -0.23 15.17
CA VAL A 155 11.68 -0.75 16.44
C VAL A 155 10.95 -2.07 16.25
N LYS A 156 10.50 -2.37 15.04
CA LYS A 156 9.79 -3.60 14.74
C LYS A 156 10.00 -4.01 13.29
N LYS A 157 10.21 -5.33 13.10
CA LYS A 157 10.28 -5.94 11.77
C LYS A 157 9.01 -6.75 11.49
N THR A 158 8.59 -6.78 10.25
CA THR A 158 7.54 -7.66 9.73
C THR A 158 8.10 -8.31 8.48
N GLU A 159 8.26 -9.61 8.52
CA GLU A 159 8.80 -10.39 7.41
C GLU A 159 7.67 -11.08 6.64
N PRO A 160 7.78 -11.27 5.32
CA PRO A 160 6.85 -12.09 4.57
C PRO A 160 6.97 -13.56 4.98
N THR A 161 5.86 -14.29 4.92
CA THR A 161 5.85 -15.75 5.06
C THR A 161 5.69 -16.38 3.69
N PRO A 162 6.42 -17.47 3.36
CA PRO A 162 6.38 -18.06 2.02
C PRO A 162 4.97 -18.41 1.54
N GLU A 163 4.15 -18.95 2.43
CA GLU A 163 2.79 -19.40 2.12
C GLU A 163 1.88 -18.21 1.77
N LEU A 164 1.88 -17.17 2.59
CA LEU A 164 1.04 -16.01 2.39
C LEU A 164 1.55 -15.15 1.21
N ALA A 165 2.86 -15.03 1.05
CA ALA A 165 3.46 -14.34 -0.09
C ALA A 165 3.09 -15.01 -1.42
N LYS A 166 3.02 -16.36 -1.45
CA LYS A 166 2.55 -17.11 -2.61
C LYS A 166 1.09 -16.78 -2.94
N LEU A 167 0.18 -16.85 -1.95
CA LEU A 167 -1.23 -16.50 -2.13
C LEU A 167 -1.39 -15.08 -2.69
N TYR A 168 -0.67 -14.12 -2.13
CA TYR A 168 -0.71 -12.74 -2.63
C TYR A 168 -0.06 -12.57 -4.01
N ASN A 169 0.92 -13.38 -4.37
CA ASN A 169 1.49 -13.36 -5.71
C ASN A 169 0.46 -13.81 -6.75
N ASP A 170 -0.28 -14.87 -6.47
CA ASP A 170 -1.34 -15.37 -7.35
C ASP A 170 -2.44 -14.29 -7.50
N ARG A 171 -2.88 -13.69 -6.41
CA ARG A 171 -3.86 -12.61 -6.42
C ARG A 171 -3.37 -11.34 -7.13
N TYR A 172 -2.11 -10.98 -6.98
CA TYR A 172 -1.52 -9.84 -7.71
C TYR A 172 -1.54 -10.08 -9.23
N SER A 173 -1.28 -11.31 -9.67
CA SER A 173 -1.40 -11.69 -11.09
C SER A 173 -2.81 -11.47 -11.65
N GLU A 174 -3.85 -11.57 -10.81
CA GLU A 174 -5.23 -11.26 -11.19
C GLU A 174 -5.51 -9.76 -11.11
N PHE A 175 -5.09 -9.10 -10.03
CA PHE A 175 -5.24 -7.65 -9.84
C PHE A 175 -4.64 -6.85 -11.01
N SER A 176 -3.45 -7.21 -11.46
CA SER A 176 -2.75 -6.51 -12.54
C SER A 176 -3.49 -6.49 -13.89
N LYS A 177 -4.49 -7.37 -14.08
CA LYS A 177 -5.33 -7.42 -15.28
C LYS A 177 -6.52 -6.47 -15.22
N ILE A 178 -6.95 -6.04 -14.02
CA ILE A 178 -8.20 -5.29 -13.85
C ILE A 178 -8.10 -3.90 -14.48
N TYR A 179 -7.06 -3.11 -14.15
CA TYR A 179 -6.91 -1.76 -14.71
C TYR A 179 -6.81 -1.76 -16.23
N PRO A 180 -5.97 -2.58 -16.89
CA PRO A 180 -5.90 -2.62 -18.35
C PRO A 180 -7.25 -2.93 -19.01
N SER A 181 -8.05 -3.79 -18.39
CA SER A 181 -9.39 -4.15 -18.87
C SER A 181 -10.40 -3.00 -18.76
N LEU A 182 -10.20 -2.07 -17.82
CA LEU A 182 -11.09 -0.94 -17.58
C LEU A 182 -10.62 0.37 -18.20
N LYS A 183 -9.40 0.43 -18.73
CA LYS A 183 -8.78 1.66 -19.23
C LYS A 183 -9.61 2.39 -20.29
N VAL A 184 -10.20 1.66 -21.23
CA VAL A 184 -11.06 2.22 -22.26
C VAL A 184 -12.30 2.85 -21.64
N VAL A 185 -12.93 2.16 -20.65
CA VAL A 185 -14.12 2.65 -19.96
C VAL A 185 -13.82 3.96 -19.21
N TYR A 186 -12.68 4.07 -18.53
CA TYR A 186 -12.28 5.31 -17.87
C TYR A 186 -12.12 6.46 -18.85
N SER A 187 -11.48 6.23 -19.99
CA SER A 187 -11.33 7.23 -21.04
C SER A 187 -12.68 7.71 -21.57
N ASP A 188 -13.62 6.81 -21.81
CA ASP A 188 -14.93 7.16 -22.35
C ASP A 188 -15.79 7.93 -21.35
N ILE A 189 -15.78 7.53 -20.08
CA ILE A 189 -16.47 8.26 -19.01
C ILE A 189 -15.88 9.67 -18.82
N SER A 190 -14.56 9.81 -18.94
CA SER A 190 -13.90 11.12 -18.81
C SER A 190 -14.31 12.09 -19.89
N LYS A 191 -14.35 11.64 -21.15
CA LYS A 191 -14.77 12.46 -22.31
C LYS A 191 -16.21 12.98 -22.23
N ASN A 192 -17.08 12.25 -21.51
CA ASN A 192 -18.49 12.61 -21.37
C ASN A 192 -18.76 13.55 -20.18
N ARG A 193 -17.74 13.98 -19.46
CA ARG A 193 -17.85 14.89 -18.29
C ARG A 193 -17.40 16.32 -18.58
N ASP A 194 -16.82 16.55 -19.74
CA ASP A 194 -16.47 17.87 -20.30
C ASP A 194 -17.60 18.34 -21.21
#